data_7dd6869d987d27d685eafadbeb6af65a
#
_entry.id   7dd6869d987d27d685eafadbeb6af65a
#
_cell.length_a   1.000
_cell.length_b   1.000
_cell.length_c   1.000
_cell.angle_alpha   90.00
_cell.angle_beta   90.00
_cell.angle_gamma   90.00
#
_symmetry.space_group_name_H-M   'P 1'
#
loop_
_entity.id
_entity.type
_entity.pdbx_description
1 polymer ?
#
loop_
_entity_poly.entity_id
_entity_poly.type
_entity_poly.pdbx_seq_one_letter_code
_entity_poly.pdbx_strand_id
1 'polypeptide(L)'
;ITKATAQLMRDLGPMQNPQAAFFLNSSLESLHVRMPRHCENGLAVAKFLQGHPKVRFVSYPGLEGDKYYDMAQKYMPKTFMKSLKLAQIATHVADARTCCLHPANATHRQMNDEELIACGISADMVRLSCGLEDTADLIADLEQALEQC
;
A
#
# COMPACT_ATOMS: atom_id res chain seq x y z
N ILE A 1 10.52 14.76 -18.13
CA ILE A 1 10.32 13.77 -19.21
C ILE A 1 11.31 14.04 -20.32
N THR A 2 11.36 15.22 -20.97
CA THR A 2 12.23 15.52 -22.12
C THR A 2 13.71 15.19 -21.89
N LYS A 3 14.28 15.57 -20.73
CA LYS A 3 15.67 15.21 -20.38
C LYS A 3 15.88 13.70 -20.28
N ALA A 4 14.92 12.98 -19.71
CA ALA A 4 14.99 11.52 -19.58
C ALA A 4 14.95 10.82 -20.94
N THR A 5 14.06 11.23 -21.83
CA THR A 5 13.88 10.59 -23.14
C THR A 5 14.90 11.06 -24.20
N ALA A 6 15.13 12.37 -24.30
CA ALA A 6 15.96 12.95 -25.36
C ALA A 6 17.47 12.90 -25.08
N GLN A 7 17.88 12.74 -23.81
CA GLN A 7 19.29 12.63 -23.45
C GLN A 7 19.60 11.27 -22.81
N LEU A 8 19.09 11.00 -21.60
CA LEU A 8 19.50 9.82 -20.83
C LEU A 8 19.16 8.51 -21.53
N MET A 9 17.94 8.39 -22.04
CA MET A 9 17.51 7.17 -22.74
C MET A 9 18.25 7.01 -24.08
N ARG A 10 18.44 8.11 -24.82
CA ARG A 10 19.20 8.10 -26.08
C ARG A 10 20.68 7.75 -25.87
N ASP A 11 21.32 8.35 -24.86
CA ASP A 11 22.77 8.27 -24.70
C ASP A 11 23.20 7.01 -23.90
N LEU A 12 22.37 6.56 -22.95
CA LEU A 12 22.63 5.37 -22.13
C LEU A 12 21.95 4.10 -22.65
N GLY A 13 20.97 4.25 -23.54
CA GLY A 13 20.25 3.15 -24.18
C GLY A 13 19.36 2.25 -23.28
N PRO A 14 18.88 2.68 -22.08
CA PRO A 14 18.02 1.82 -21.28
C PRO A 14 16.71 1.60 -22.03
N MET A 15 16.40 0.34 -22.30
CA MET A 15 15.15 -0.08 -22.93
C MET A 15 14.49 -1.19 -22.11
N GLN A 16 13.15 -1.14 -22.07
CA GLN A 16 12.37 -2.21 -21.48
C GLN A 16 12.44 -3.47 -22.36
N ASN A 17 12.71 -4.62 -21.73
CA ASN A 17 12.61 -5.90 -22.43
C ASN A 17 11.17 -6.12 -22.92
N PRO A 18 10.95 -6.59 -24.16
CA PRO A 18 9.61 -6.80 -24.70
C PRO A 18 8.71 -7.70 -23.87
N GLN A 19 9.24 -8.75 -23.25
CA GLN A 19 8.47 -9.61 -22.35
C GLN A 19 8.02 -8.86 -21.08
N ALA A 20 8.90 -8.06 -20.48
CA ALA A 20 8.55 -7.25 -19.33
C ALA A 20 7.52 -6.17 -19.69
N ALA A 21 7.61 -5.57 -20.88
CA ALA A 21 6.60 -4.65 -21.39
C ALA A 21 5.24 -5.33 -21.58
N PHE A 22 5.21 -6.56 -22.10
CA PHE A 22 4.00 -7.36 -22.20
C PHE A 22 3.37 -7.63 -20.83
N PHE A 23 4.14 -8.07 -19.83
CA PHE A 23 3.63 -8.32 -18.49
C PHE A 23 3.10 -7.05 -17.82
N LEU A 24 3.78 -5.93 -18.01
CA LEU A 24 3.29 -4.64 -17.51
C LEU A 24 1.95 -4.26 -18.12
N ASN A 25 1.82 -4.35 -19.44
CA ASN A 25 0.56 -4.04 -20.13
C ASN A 25 -0.58 -4.96 -19.69
N SER A 26 -0.34 -6.28 -19.67
CA SER A 26 -1.32 -7.26 -19.18
C SER A 26 -1.75 -7.00 -17.74
N SER A 27 -0.81 -6.60 -16.87
CA SER A 27 -1.11 -6.26 -15.49
C SER A 27 -1.93 -4.97 -15.36
N LEU A 28 -1.73 -4.01 -16.27
CA LEU A 28 -2.49 -2.76 -16.27
C LEU A 28 -3.95 -2.96 -16.67
N GLU A 29 -4.26 -3.92 -17.53
CA GLU A 29 -5.62 -4.19 -18.01
C GLU A 29 -6.59 -4.47 -16.85
N SER A 30 -6.14 -5.16 -15.80
CA SER A 30 -6.97 -5.50 -14.63
C SER A 30 -6.83 -4.51 -13.46
N LEU A 31 -5.99 -3.49 -13.56
CA LEU A 31 -5.68 -2.58 -12.46
C LEU A 31 -6.92 -1.84 -11.92
N HIS A 32 -7.80 -1.42 -12.83
CA HIS A 32 -9.04 -0.71 -12.49
C HIS A 32 -10.06 -1.56 -11.70
N VAL A 33 -9.93 -2.89 -11.74
CA VAL A 33 -10.73 -3.82 -10.95
C VAL A 33 -10.04 -4.15 -9.61
N ARG A 34 -8.72 -4.37 -9.66
CA ARG A 34 -7.95 -4.74 -8.46
C ARG A 34 -7.85 -3.62 -7.42
N MET A 35 -7.57 -2.39 -7.87
CA MET A 35 -7.38 -1.27 -6.94
C MET A 35 -8.60 -0.94 -6.08
N PRO A 36 -9.83 -0.89 -6.60
CA PRO A 36 -11.02 -0.76 -5.77
C PRO A 36 -11.13 -1.84 -4.69
N ARG A 37 -10.85 -3.10 -5.05
CA ARG A 37 -10.90 -4.22 -4.09
C ARG A 37 -9.85 -4.09 -3.00
N HIS A 38 -8.61 -3.72 -3.32
CA HIS A 38 -7.58 -3.42 -2.32
C HIS A 38 -8.01 -2.32 -1.35
N CYS A 39 -8.60 -1.25 -1.87
CA CYS A 39 -9.07 -0.13 -1.05
C CYS A 39 -10.25 -0.53 -0.15
N GLU A 40 -11.18 -1.34 -0.65
CA GLU A 40 -12.30 -1.87 0.12
C GLU A 40 -11.82 -2.75 1.27
N ASN A 41 -10.95 -3.71 0.98
CA ASN A 41 -10.34 -4.58 1.98
C ASN A 41 -9.52 -3.78 3.00
N GLY A 42 -8.69 -2.85 2.53
CA GLY A 42 -7.90 -1.98 3.41
C GLY A 42 -8.77 -1.17 4.38
N LEU A 43 -9.87 -0.61 3.91
CA LEU A 43 -10.81 0.14 4.75
C LEU A 43 -11.55 -0.75 5.74
N ALA A 44 -12.00 -1.93 5.30
CA ALA A 44 -12.71 -2.88 6.17
C ALA A 44 -11.80 -3.40 7.30
N VAL A 45 -10.58 -3.81 6.95
CA VAL A 45 -9.57 -4.26 7.91
C VAL A 45 -9.19 -3.12 8.87
N ALA A 46 -8.99 -1.91 8.37
CA ALA A 46 -8.65 -0.77 9.23
C ALA A 46 -9.76 -0.44 10.24
N LYS A 47 -11.03 -0.48 9.82
CA LYS A 47 -12.18 -0.30 10.71
C LYS A 47 -12.30 -1.40 11.76
N PHE A 48 -12.09 -2.65 11.36
CA PHE A 48 -12.06 -3.78 12.28
C PHE A 48 -10.98 -3.61 13.35
N LEU A 49 -9.75 -3.36 12.93
CA LEU A 49 -8.63 -3.18 13.84
C LEU A 49 -8.79 -1.94 14.75
N GLN A 50 -9.39 -0.85 14.26
CA GLN A 50 -9.65 0.35 15.06
C GLN A 50 -10.59 0.08 16.24
N GLY A 51 -11.53 -0.85 16.09
CA GLY A 51 -12.45 -1.29 17.15
C GLY A 51 -11.91 -2.40 18.05
N HIS A 52 -10.77 -3.00 17.73
CA HIS A 52 -10.28 -4.17 18.44
C HIS A 52 -9.53 -3.80 19.72
N PRO A 53 -9.84 -4.42 20.90
CA PRO A 53 -9.29 -4.05 22.21
C PRO A 53 -7.76 -4.24 22.36
N LYS A 54 -7.17 -5.15 21.59
CA LYS A 54 -5.72 -5.41 21.60
C LYS A 54 -4.94 -4.52 20.62
N VAL A 55 -5.60 -3.65 19.88
CA VAL A 55 -4.97 -2.73 18.94
C VAL A 55 -4.97 -1.32 19.53
N ARG A 56 -3.79 -0.75 19.74
CA ARG A 56 -3.63 0.56 20.37
C ARG A 56 -4.06 1.70 19.45
N PHE A 57 -3.69 1.66 18.18
CA PHE A 57 -4.13 2.63 17.17
C PHE A 57 -3.95 2.06 15.76
N VAL A 58 -4.70 2.62 14.83
CA VAL A 58 -4.60 2.32 13.40
C VAL A 58 -4.33 3.63 12.66
N SER A 59 -3.34 3.65 11.78
CA SER A 59 -3.11 4.74 10.84
C SER A 59 -3.46 4.27 9.43
N TYR A 60 -4.52 4.80 8.89
CA TYR A 60 -4.97 4.54 7.53
C TYR A 60 -5.69 5.77 6.96
N PRO A 61 -5.19 6.36 5.87
CA PRO A 61 -5.72 7.64 5.35
C PRO A 61 -7.18 7.59 4.88
N GLY A 62 -7.77 6.41 4.76
CA GLY A 62 -9.20 6.24 4.46
C GLY A 62 -10.12 6.21 5.67
N LEU A 63 -9.58 6.27 6.91
CA LEU A 63 -10.37 6.37 8.14
C LEU A 63 -10.68 7.83 8.48
N GLU A 64 -11.95 8.13 8.76
CA GLU A 64 -12.32 9.42 9.32
C GLU A 64 -11.61 9.66 10.65
N GLY A 65 -10.97 10.82 10.79
CA GLY A 65 -10.16 11.16 11.97
C GLY A 65 -8.68 10.78 11.88
N ASP A 66 -8.22 10.06 10.85
CA ASP A 66 -6.79 9.94 10.57
C ASP A 66 -6.21 11.30 10.15
N LYS A 67 -4.99 11.61 10.65
CA LYS A 67 -4.33 12.91 10.39
C LYS A 67 -4.14 13.23 8.90
N TYR A 68 -4.18 12.24 8.04
CA TYR A 68 -4.03 12.39 6.59
C TYR A 68 -5.35 12.24 5.82
N TYR A 69 -6.49 12.04 6.51
CA TYR A 69 -7.77 11.80 5.87
C TYR A 69 -8.17 12.91 4.88
N ASP A 70 -8.17 14.16 5.32
CA ASP A 70 -8.54 15.30 4.47
C ASP A 70 -7.59 15.45 3.27
N MET A 71 -6.31 15.22 3.49
CA MET A 71 -5.31 15.23 2.41
C MET A 71 -5.55 14.09 1.42
N ALA A 72 -5.86 12.90 1.89
CA ALA A 72 -6.18 11.75 1.04
C ALA A 72 -7.46 12.00 0.23
N GLN A 73 -8.50 12.57 0.84
CA GLN A 73 -9.73 12.94 0.12
C GLN A 73 -9.47 14.01 -0.96
N LYS A 74 -8.58 14.96 -0.68
CA LYS A 74 -8.22 16.03 -1.62
C LYS A 74 -7.36 15.54 -2.79
N TYR A 75 -6.33 14.75 -2.53
CA TYR A 75 -5.32 14.39 -3.52
C TYR A 75 -5.49 12.99 -4.10
N MET A 76 -6.22 12.10 -3.41
CA MET A 76 -6.49 10.73 -3.85
C MET A 76 -7.99 10.40 -3.88
N PRO A 77 -8.88 11.31 -4.33
CA PRO A 77 -10.28 10.94 -4.49
C PRO A 77 -10.40 9.83 -5.54
N LYS A 78 -11.39 8.96 -5.39
CA LYS A 78 -11.67 7.87 -6.38
C LYS A 78 -11.79 8.40 -7.82
N THR A 79 -12.27 9.64 -7.99
CA THR A 79 -12.36 10.34 -9.26
C THR A 79 -11.00 10.76 -9.83
N PHE A 80 -10.06 11.17 -8.99
CA PHE A 80 -8.70 11.52 -9.42
C PHE A 80 -7.99 10.32 -10.04
N MET A 81 -8.01 9.16 -9.39
CA MET A 81 -7.40 7.93 -9.89
C MET A 81 -8.02 7.44 -11.20
N LYS A 82 -9.34 7.60 -11.37
CA LYS A 82 -10.06 7.28 -12.62
C LYS A 82 -9.78 8.26 -13.75
N SER A 83 -9.33 9.47 -13.43
CA SER A 83 -9.08 10.54 -14.41
C SER A 83 -7.63 10.62 -14.89
N LEU A 84 -6.73 9.82 -14.31
CA LEU A 84 -5.34 9.76 -14.74
C LEU A 84 -5.22 9.10 -16.12
N LYS A 85 -4.66 9.83 -17.08
CA LYS A 85 -4.48 9.35 -18.46
C LYS A 85 -3.06 8.85 -18.74
N LEU A 86 -2.09 9.22 -17.92
CA LEU A 86 -0.66 8.94 -18.14
C LEU A 86 0.09 8.50 -16.87
N ALA A 87 -0.36 8.89 -15.69
CA ALA A 87 0.30 8.51 -14.44
C ALA A 87 -0.15 7.11 -14.03
N GLN A 88 0.81 6.20 -13.93
CA GLN A 88 0.59 4.84 -13.43
C GLN A 88 0.73 4.86 -11.91
N ILE A 89 -0.27 4.33 -11.23
CA ILE A 89 -0.19 4.08 -9.79
C ILE A 89 0.59 2.78 -9.63
N ALA A 90 1.89 2.90 -9.37
CA ALA A 90 2.73 1.75 -9.10
C ALA A 90 3.34 1.89 -7.72
N THR A 91 2.97 1.01 -6.81
CA THR A 91 3.70 0.78 -5.57
C THR A 91 3.94 -0.71 -5.39
N HIS A 92 5.09 -1.07 -4.85
CA HIS A 92 5.49 -2.45 -4.52
C HIS A 92 4.59 -3.16 -3.50
N VAL A 93 3.38 -2.67 -3.25
CA VAL A 93 2.51 -3.05 -2.14
C VAL A 93 1.20 -3.68 -2.60
N ALA A 94 0.91 -3.70 -3.88
CA ALA A 94 -0.32 -4.26 -4.45
C ALA A 94 -0.14 -5.71 -4.91
N ASP A 95 0.33 -6.59 -4.03
CA ASP A 95 0.28 -8.04 -4.24
C ASP A 95 -1.19 -8.48 -4.15
N ALA A 96 -1.58 -9.48 -4.94
CA ALA A 96 -2.91 -10.07 -4.86
C ALA A 96 -3.20 -10.69 -3.48
N ARG A 97 -2.15 -11.01 -2.72
CA ARG A 97 -2.22 -11.56 -1.37
C ARG A 97 -1.98 -10.50 -0.32
N THR A 98 -2.67 -10.62 0.79
CA THR A 98 -2.41 -9.82 1.99
C THR A 98 -1.05 -10.14 2.57
N CYS A 99 -0.26 -9.11 2.83
CA CYS A 99 1.07 -9.21 3.37
C CYS A 99 1.19 -8.45 4.69
N CYS A 100 1.85 -9.04 5.65
CA CYS A 100 2.17 -8.46 6.94
C CYS A 100 3.68 -8.21 7.04
N LEU A 101 4.07 -7.04 7.55
CA LEU A 101 5.46 -6.66 7.73
C LEU A 101 5.64 -5.98 9.10
N HIS A 102 6.70 -6.34 9.81
CA HIS A 102 7.16 -5.65 11.01
C HIS A 102 8.31 -4.70 10.63
N PRO A 103 8.07 -3.38 10.46
CA PRO A 103 9.06 -2.46 9.88
C PRO A 103 10.37 -2.40 10.66
N ALA A 104 10.31 -2.34 12.00
CA ALA A 104 11.50 -2.25 12.85
C ALA A 104 12.44 -3.46 12.67
N ASN A 105 11.90 -4.68 12.53
CA ASN A 105 12.69 -5.90 12.41
C ASN A 105 13.05 -6.27 10.95
N ALA A 106 12.42 -5.67 9.97
CA ALA A 106 12.63 -6.00 8.56
C ALA A 106 13.35 -4.86 7.82
N THR A 107 12.62 -3.84 7.40
CA THR A 107 13.13 -2.79 6.51
C THR A 107 14.01 -1.75 7.20
N HIS A 108 13.91 -1.61 8.53
CA HIS A 108 14.64 -0.62 9.34
C HIS A 108 15.53 -1.25 10.40
N ARG A 109 15.91 -2.52 10.24
CA ARG A 109 16.69 -3.31 11.21
C ARG A 109 18.06 -2.70 11.58
N GLN A 110 18.59 -1.82 10.77
CA GLN A 110 19.87 -1.14 11.02
C GLN A 110 19.71 0.18 11.81
N MET A 111 18.49 0.61 12.09
CA MET A 111 18.22 1.80 12.90
C MET A 111 18.13 1.44 14.38
N ASN A 112 18.59 2.35 15.24
CA ASN A 112 18.37 2.26 16.68
C ASN A 112 16.97 2.77 17.05
N ASP A 113 16.57 2.60 18.31
CA ASP A 113 15.22 2.95 18.78
C ASP A 113 14.90 4.45 18.62
N GLU A 114 15.88 5.33 18.83
CA GLU A 114 15.71 6.78 18.70
C GLU A 114 15.47 7.18 17.23
N GLU A 115 16.21 6.57 16.31
CA GLU A 115 16.06 6.78 14.88
C GLU A 115 14.71 6.25 14.37
N LEU A 116 14.27 5.08 14.88
CA LEU A 116 12.96 4.53 14.56
C LEU A 116 11.83 5.47 14.99
N ILE A 117 11.89 5.98 16.23
CA ILE A 117 10.90 6.92 16.75
C ILE A 117 10.90 8.23 15.94
N ALA A 118 12.07 8.75 15.58
CA ALA A 118 12.20 9.94 14.74
C ALA A 118 11.58 9.76 13.35
N CYS A 119 11.62 8.54 12.80
CA CYS A 119 10.96 8.15 11.55
C CYS A 119 9.47 7.84 11.72
N GLY A 120 8.93 7.90 12.94
CA GLY A 120 7.53 7.60 13.24
C GLY A 120 7.21 6.11 13.25
N ILE A 121 8.21 5.25 13.44
CA ILE A 121 8.07 3.79 13.51
C ILE A 121 8.19 3.38 14.97
N SER A 122 7.10 2.86 15.55
CA SER A 122 7.16 2.27 16.89
C SER A 122 7.64 0.81 16.82
N ALA A 123 8.26 0.33 17.91
CA ALA A 123 8.79 -1.03 17.97
C ALA A 123 7.72 -2.13 17.82
N ASP A 124 6.48 -1.81 18.10
CA ASP A 124 5.31 -2.67 17.98
C ASP A 124 4.47 -2.42 16.71
N MET A 125 4.97 -1.62 15.78
CA MET A 125 4.26 -1.31 14.54
C MET A 125 4.22 -2.52 13.61
N VAL A 126 3.03 -2.81 13.11
CA VAL A 126 2.79 -3.80 12.05
C VAL A 126 2.20 -3.09 10.84
N ARG A 127 2.78 -3.30 9.67
CA ARG A 127 2.23 -2.83 8.40
C ARG A 127 1.49 -3.94 7.70
N LEU A 128 0.21 -3.72 7.43
CA LEU A 128 -0.63 -4.61 6.63
C LEU A 128 -0.83 -4.02 5.24
N SER A 129 -0.63 -4.85 4.22
CA SER A 129 -0.95 -4.56 2.83
C SER A 129 -2.05 -5.51 2.41
N CYS A 130 -3.29 -5.04 2.38
CA CYS A 130 -4.44 -5.88 2.08
C CYS A 130 -4.49 -6.25 0.60
N GLY A 131 -4.66 -7.53 0.32
CA GLY A 131 -4.78 -8.12 -1.00
C GLY A 131 -6.23 -8.11 -1.53
N LEU A 132 -6.53 -9.12 -2.36
CA LEU A 132 -7.80 -9.26 -3.08
C LEU A 132 -8.71 -10.33 -2.47
N GLU A 133 -8.30 -10.94 -1.37
CA GLU A 133 -9.02 -12.02 -0.69
C GLU A 133 -10.41 -11.57 -0.25
N ASP A 134 -11.24 -12.50 0.17
CA ASP A 134 -12.52 -12.17 0.78
C ASP A 134 -12.31 -11.39 2.08
N THR A 135 -13.08 -10.34 2.27
CA THR A 135 -12.95 -9.43 3.42
C THR A 135 -13.25 -10.16 4.74
N ALA A 136 -14.22 -11.08 4.74
CA ALA A 136 -14.58 -11.81 5.94
C ALA A 136 -13.46 -12.79 6.34
N ASP A 137 -12.81 -13.43 5.36
CA ASP A 137 -11.67 -14.32 5.61
C ASP A 137 -10.48 -13.55 6.18
N LEU A 138 -10.18 -12.36 5.66
CA LEU A 138 -9.12 -11.50 6.19
C LEU A 138 -9.38 -11.08 7.63
N ILE A 139 -10.62 -10.70 7.95
CA ILE A 139 -10.99 -10.29 9.31
C ILE A 139 -10.92 -11.50 10.25
N ALA A 140 -11.40 -12.66 9.84
CA ALA A 140 -11.36 -13.88 10.64
C ALA A 140 -9.92 -14.32 10.94
N ASP A 141 -9.02 -14.22 9.94
CA ASP A 141 -7.60 -14.54 10.11
C ASP A 141 -6.91 -13.58 11.10
N LEU A 142 -7.17 -12.29 11.00
CA LEU A 142 -6.64 -11.30 11.93
C LEU A 142 -7.19 -11.45 13.35
N GLU A 143 -8.48 -11.75 13.50
CA GLU A 143 -9.11 -11.99 14.79
C GLU A 143 -8.47 -13.18 15.50
N GLN A 144 -8.38 -14.35 14.83
CA GLN A 144 -7.77 -15.53 15.42
C GLN A 144 -6.29 -15.33 15.76
N ALA A 145 -5.55 -14.52 14.97
CA ALA A 145 -4.17 -14.19 15.27
C ALA A 145 -4.05 -13.28 16.50
N LEU A 146 -4.93 -12.28 16.63
CA LEU A 146 -4.98 -11.39 17.79
C LEU A 146 -5.41 -12.10 19.07
N GLU A 147 -6.21 -13.17 19.00
CA GLU A 147 -6.56 -13.99 20.15
C GLU A 147 -5.35 -14.65 20.81
N GLN A 148 -4.29 -14.91 20.03
CA GLN A 148 -3.06 -15.56 20.51
C GLN A 148 -2.06 -14.58 21.14
N CYS A 149 -2.30 -13.27 21.07
CA CYS A 149 -1.38 -12.25 21.59
C CYS A 149 -1.66 -11.86 23.09
#